data_9784699381a7667e6c6adbb458c21261
#
_entry.id   9784699381a7667e6c6adbb458c21261
#
_cell.length_a   1.000
_cell.length_b   1.000
_cell.length_c   1.000
_cell.angle_alpha   90.00
_cell.angle_beta   90.00
_cell.angle_gamma   90.00
#
_symmetry.space_group_name_H-M   'P 1'
#
loop_
_entity.id
_entity.type
_entity.pdbx_description
1 polymer ?
#
loop_
_entity_poly.entity_id
_entity_poly.type
_entity_poly.pdbx_seq_one_letter_code
_entity_poly.pdbx_strand_id
1 'polypeptide(L)'
;MQRLFKLAISENFSIEERAKRIKVVVFDVDGVMTNGGLMLGDDGLEYKNFHSQDGLGLKLLGNTGIKMAIVTGRTSKVVTKRAENIKIDHVYQGAENKLEAFQHILKDLNVNPEECVFMGD
;
A
#
# COMPACT_ATOMS: atom_id res chain seq x y z
N MET A 1 4.51 8.53 8.62
CA MET A 1 4.07 8.33 7.23
C MET A 1 4.01 9.63 6.43
N GLN A 2 3.32 10.66 6.92
CA GLN A 2 3.30 11.97 6.25
C GLN A 2 4.69 12.57 6.06
N ARG A 3 5.58 12.36 7.02
CA ARG A 3 6.96 12.84 6.96
C ARG A 3 7.75 12.17 5.82
N LEU A 4 7.56 10.86 5.64
CA LEU A 4 8.18 10.12 4.53
C LEU A 4 7.65 10.62 3.19
N PHE A 5 6.35 10.82 3.10
CA PHE A 5 5.70 11.35 1.90
C PHE A 5 6.26 12.72 1.52
N LYS A 6 6.42 13.62 2.49
CA LYS A 6 7.00 14.95 2.25
C LYS A 6 8.45 14.90 1.74
N LEU A 7 9.24 13.96 2.24
CA LEU A 7 10.61 13.76 1.79
C LEU A 7 10.69 13.23 0.36
N ALA A 8 9.66 12.48 -0.07
CA ALA A 8 9.61 11.88 -1.39
C ALA A 8 9.11 12.82 -2.49
N ILE A 9 8.54 13.99 -2.13
CA ILE A 9 7.89 14.87 -3.09
C ILE A 9 8.68 16.18 -3.22
N SER A 10 9.00 16.56 -4.46
CA SER A 10 9.59 17.86 -4.76
C SER A 10 8.56 18.98 -4.62
N GLU A 11 8.88 20.03 -3.85
CA GLU A 11 8.00 21.16 -3.64
C GLU A 11 7.78 22.02 -4.89
N ASN A 12 8.64 21.87 -5.91
CA ASN A 12 8.62 22.68 -7.12
C ASN A 12 7.66 22.21 -8.20
N PHE A 13 6.95 21.09 -7.97
CA PHE A 13 6.02 20.51 -8.95
C PHE A 13 4.57 20.64 -8.50
N SER A 14 3.66 20.86 -9.46
CA SER A 14 2.23 20.81 -9.23
C SER A 14 1.78 19.38 -8.88
N ILE A 15 0.56 19.23 -8.34
CA ILE A 15 -0.03 17.92 -8.04
C ILE A 15 -0.12 17.08 -9.33
N GLU A 16 -0.54 17.68 -10.44
CA GLU A 16 -0.65 16.98 -11.72
C GLU A 16 0.70 16.48 -12.22
N GLU A 17 1.73 17.32 -12.13
CA GLU A 17 3.09 16.94 -12.52
C GLU A 17 3.63 15.80 -11.66
N ARG A 18 3.37 15.85 -10.35
CA ARG A 18 3.74 14.78 -9.43
C ARG A 18 3.02 13.49 -9.76
N ALA A 19 1.71 13.54 -10.02
CA ALA A 19 0.90 12.37 -10.34
C ALA A 19 1.40 11.67 -11.62
N LYS A 20 1.80 12.42 -12.62
CA LYS A 20 2.34 11.86 -13.87
C LYS A 20 3.64 11.08 -13.69
N ARG A 21 4.38 11.36 -12.62
CA ARG A 21 5.67 10.71 -12.33
C ARG A 21 5.51 9.43 -11.51
N ILE A 22 4.33 9.15 -10.98
CA ILE A 22 4.10 8.02 -10.08
C ILE A 22 4.15 6.70 -10.86
N LYS A 23 4.95 5.79 -10.36
CA LYS A 23 5.12 4.43 -10.86
C LYS A 23 4.67 3.37 -9.87
N VAL A 24 4.67 3.71 -8.57
CA VAL A 24 4.36 2.79 -7.48
C VAL A 24 3.42 3.46 -6.49
N VAL A 25 2.37 2.75 -6.10
CA VAL A 25 1.48 3.16 -5.02
C VAL A 25 1.58 2.12 -3.90
N VAL A 26 1.87 2.57 -2.70
CA VAL A 26 2.03 1.73 -1.51
C VAL A 26 0.89 2.01 -0.55
N PHE A 27 0.27 0.96 -0.03
CA PHE A 27 -0.86 1.05 0.89
C PHE A 27 -0.54 0.41 2.23
N ASP A 28 -0.94 1.07 3.31
CA ASP A 28 -1.18 0.39 4.58
C ASP A 28 -2.51 -0.38 4.48
N VAL A 29 -2.80 -1.26 5.41
CA VAL A 29 -4.04 -2.06 5.41
C VAL A 29 -5.07 -1.50 6.37
N ASP A 30 -4.79 -1.56 7.67
CA ASP A 30 -5.78 -1.19 8.69
C ASP A 30 -6.03 0.32 8.68
N GLY A 31 -7.30 0.70 8.47
CA GLY A 31 -7.69 2.09 8.34
C GLY A 31 -7.47 2.71 6.96
N VAL A 32 -6.87 1.99 6.02
CA VAL A 32 -6.63 2.44 4.64
C VAL A 32 -7.38 1.58 3.65
N MET A 33 -7.09 0.27 3.61
CA MET A 33 -7.80 -0.69 2.77
C MET A 33 -9.01 -1.28 3.50
N THR A 34 -9.09 -1.11 4.81
CA THR A 34 -10.20 -1.51 5.68
C THR A 34 -10.71 -0.29 6.43
N ASN A 35 -11.79 -0.47 7.17
CA ASN A 35 -12.33 0.58 8.06
C ASN A 35 -11.57 0.68 9.40
N GLY A 36 -10.50 -0.09 9.59
CA GLY A 36 -9.71 -0.11 10.82
C GLY A 36 -10.23 -1.05 11.91
N GLY A 37 -11.43 -1.58 11.75
CA GLY A 37 -12.00 -2.52 12.71
C GLY A 37 -11.29 -3.87 12.69
N LEU A 38 -11.11 -4.45 13.87
CA LEU A 38 -10.55 -5.79 14.04
C LEU A 38 -11.63 -6.72 14.58
N MET A 39 -11.93 -7.77 13.83
CA MET A 39 -12.85 -8.80 14.27
C MET A 39 -12.03 -10.05 14.61
N LEU A 40 -12.05 -10.44 15.89
CA LEU A 40 -11.29 -11.58 16.40
C LEU A 40 -12.25 -12.68 16.82
N GLY A 41 -12.05 -13.88 16.28
CA GLY A 41 -12.80 -15.05 16.69
C GLY A 41 -12.18 -15.71 17.91
N ASP A 42 -12.98 -16.48 18.64
CA ASP A 42 -12.51 -17.28 19.80
C ASP A 42 -11.47 -18.32 19.38
N ASP A 43 -11.48 -18.72 18.11
CA ASP A 43 -10.52 -19.64 17.52
C ASP A 43 -9.17 -18.99 17.19
N GLY A 44 -9.03 -17.70 17.48
CA GLY A 44 -7.83 -16.93 17.19
C GLY A 44 -7.74 -16.40 15.76
N LEU A 45 -8.76 -16.66 14.92
CA LEU A 45 -8.79 -16.14 13.57
C LEU A 45 -9.14 -14.65 13.56
N GLU A 46 -8.53 -13.93 12.66
CA GLU A 46 -8.75 -12.50 12.45
C GLU A 46 -9.50 -12.30 11.13
N TYR A 47 -10.50 -11.42 11.18
CA TYR A 47 -11.31 -11.06 10.00
C TYR A 47 -11.16 -9.57 9.73
N LYS A 48 -11.09 -9.20 8.48
CA LYS A 48 -11.02 -7.81 8.04
C LYS A 48 -12.12 -7.54 7.02
N ASN A 49 -12.65 -6.33 7.06
CA ASN A 49 -13.68 -5.89 6.13
C ASN A 49 -13.06 -5.04 5.02
N PHE A 50 -12.95 -5.61 3.82
CA PHE A 50 -12.50 -4.90 2.64
C PHE A 50 -13.69 -4.42 1.81
N HIS A 51 -13.50 -3.31 1.13
CA HIS A 51 -14.56 -2.73 0.30
C HIS A 51 -14.41 -3.21 -1.15
N SER A 52 -15.53 -3.68 -1.74
CA SER A 52 -15.51 -4.22 -3.10
C SER A 52 -15.16 -3.18 -4.16
N GLN A 53 -15.58 -1.93 -3.98
CA GLN A 53 -15.25 -0.85 -4.91
C GLN A 53 -13.77 -0.53 -4.91
N ASP A 54 -13.11 -0.59 -3.76
CA ASP A 54 -11.65 -0.44 -3.68
C ASP A 54 -10.96 -1.53 -4.49
N GLY A 55 -11.45 -2.76 -4.38
CA GLY A 55 -10.90 -3.88 -5.15
C GLY A 55 -10.96 -3.65 -6.65
N LEU A 56 -12.08 -3.15 -7.14
CA LEU A 56 -12.23 -2.81 -8.56
C LEU A 56 -11.30 -1.66 -8.94
N GLY A 57 -11.26 -0.59 -8.15
CA GLY A 57 -10.40 0.55 -8.42
C GLY A 57 -8.92 0.19 -8.46
N LEU A 58 -8.47 -0.67 -7.55
CA LEU A 58 -7.08 -1.12 -7.51
C LEU A 58 -6.73 -2.00 -8.72
N LYS A 59 -7.65 -2.86 -9.14
CA LYS A 59 -7.45 -3.65 -10.36
C LYS A 59 -7.32 -2.75 -11.59
N LEU A 60 -8.17 -1.74 -11.70
CA LEU A 60 -8.10 -0.77 -12.80
C LEU A 60 -6.78 0.02 -12.77
N LEU A 61 -6.35 0.43 -11.59
CA LEU A 61 -5.07 1.12 -11.43
C LEU A 61 -3.90 0.24 -11.87
N GLY A 62 -3.90 -1.03 -11.47
CA GLY A 62 -2.87 -1.98 -11.86
C GLY A 62 -2.81 -2.21 -13.37
N ASN A 63 -3.94 -2.13 -14.06
CA ASN A 63 -4.02 -2.28 -15.52
C ASN A 63 -3.36 -1.12 -16.26
N THR A 64 -3.11 0.00 -15.62
CA THR A 64 -2.39 1.15 -16.22
C THR A 64 -0.88 0.97 -16.23
N GLY A 65 -0.36 -0.09 -15.64
CA GLY A 65 1.06 -0.34 -15.50
C GLY A 65 1.67 0.18 -14.19
N ILE A 66 0.90 0.89 -13.37
CA ILE A 66 1.34 1.31 -12.04
C ILE A 66 1.49 0.07 -11.15
N LYS A 67 2.62 -0.05 -10.47
CA LYS A 67 2.87 -1.10 -9.51
C LYS A 67 2.22 -0.75 -8.17
N MET A 68 1.77 -1.78 -7.47
CA MET A 68 1.15 -1.61 -6.16
C MET A 68 1.85 -2.48 -5.14
N ALA A 69 1.95 -1.98 -3.91
CA ALA A 69 2.54 -2.70 -2.80
C ALA A 69 1.70 -2.48 -1.54
N ILE A 70 1.76 -3.44 -0.64
CA ILE A 70 1.17 -3.35 0.69
C ILE A 70 2.29 -3.39 1.72
N VAL A 71 2.25 -2.47 2.67
CA VAL A 71 3.14 -2.45 3.84
C VAL A 71 2.28 -2.33 5.08
N THR A 72 2.30 -3.34 5.93
CA THR A 72 1.49 -3.37 7.14
C THR A 72 2.27 -3.96 8.32
N GLY A 73 2.03 -3.43 9.52
CA GLY A 73 2.68 -3.90 10.74
C GLY A 73 2.15 -5.25 11.23
N ARG A 74 0.94 -5.60 10.87
CA ARG A 74 0.30 -6.86 11.29
C ARG A 74 0.54 -7.95 10.26
N THR A 75 0.37 -9.20 10.69
CA THR A 75 0.45 -10.37 9.81
C THR A 75 -0.87 -11.11 9.83
N SER A 76 -1.45 -11.33 8.66
CA SER A 76 -2.73 -12.00 8.52
C SER A 76 -2.83 -12.69 7.17
N LYS A 77 -3.35 -13.92 7.18
CA LYS A 77 -3.60 -14.67 5.94
C LYS A 77 -4.64 -13.99 5.06
N VAL A 78 -5.57 -13.25 5.66
CA VAL A 78 -6.62 -12.57 4.92
C VAL A 78 -6.06 -11.44 4.05
N VAL A 79 -4.99 -10.79 4.49
CA VAL A 79 -4.29 -9.78 3.69
C VAL A 79 -3.64 -10.43 2.47
N THR A 80 -3.00 -11.57 2.64
CA THR A 80 -2.41 -12.33 1.54
C THR A 80 -3.47 -12.68 0.49
N LYS A 81 -4.60 -13.21 0.94
CA LYS A 81 -5.73 -13.55 0.05
C LYS A 81 -6.27 -12.33 -0.68
N ARG A 82 -6.42 -11.21 0.02
CA ARG A 82 -6.91 -9.98 -0.60
C ARG A 82 -5.95 -9.47 -1.66
N ALA A 83 -4.66 -9.48 -1.36
CA ALA A 83 -3.62 -9.06 -2.31
C ALA A 83 -3.65 -9.93 -3.58
N GLU A 84 -3.80 -11.23 -3.44
CA GLU A 84 -3.95 -12.13 -4.58
C GLU A 84 -5.18 -11.81 -5.41
N ASN A 85 -6.33 -11.56 -4.77
CA ASN A 85 -7.58 -11.20 -5.43
C ASN A 85 -7.46 -9.95 -6.31
N ILE A 86 -6.76 -8.95 -5.82
CA ILE A 86 -6.60 -7.66 -6.51
C ILE A 86 -5.27 -7.55 -7.25
N LYS A 87 -4.51 -8.63 -7.31
CA LYS A 87 -3.25 -8.75 -8.06
C LYS A 87 -2.16 -7.78 -7.61
N ILE A 88 -2.01 -7.64 -6.29
CA ILE A 88 -0.88 -6.93 -5.70
C ILE A 88 0.21 -7.95 -5.39
N ASP A 89 1.36 -7.82 -6.06
CA ASP A 89 2.45 -8.80 -5.97
C ASP A 89 3.43 -8.52 -4.84
N HIS A 90 3.50 -7.27 -4.37
CA HIS A 90 4.47 -6.84 -3.38
C HIS A 90 3.76 -6.62 -2.04
N VAL A 91 3.91 -7.59 -1.11
CA VAL A 91 3.23 -7.57 0.18
C VAL A 91 4.25 -7.74 1.29
N TYR A 92 4.35 -6.74 2.17
CA TYR A 92 5.24 -6.72 3.32
C TYR A 92 4.40 -6.68 4.58
N GLN A 93 4.23 -7.83 5.22
CA GLN A 93 3.52 -7.97 6.48
C GLN A 93 4.49 -8.05 7.66
N GLY A 94 4.03 -7.72 8.86
CA GLY A 94 4.88 -7.70 10.04
C GLY A 94 5.98 -6.63 9.97
N ALA A 95 5.75 -5.58 9.21
CA ALA A 95 6.71 -4.50 9.00
C ALA A 95 6.65 -3.51 10.17
N GLU A 96 7.41 -3.78 11.22
CA GLU A 96 7.50 -2.87 12.37
C GLU A 96 8.10 -1.52 11.97
N ASN A 97 9.08 -1.54 11.08
CA ASN A 97 9.68 -0.34 10.51
C ASN A 97 9.22 -0.20 9.06
N LYS A 98 8.18 0.61 8.85
CA LYS A 98 7.61 0.82 7.52
C LYS A 98 8.55 1.57 6.58
N LEU A 99 9.44 2.41 7.10
CA LEU A 99 10.45 3.09 6.29
C LEU A 99 11.43 2.09 5.68
N GLU A 100 11.87 1.11 6.46
CA GLU A 100 12.75 0.06 5.97
C GLU A 100 12.07 -0.76 4.88
N ALA A 101 10.81 -1.15 5.09
CA ALA A 101 10.02 -1.85 4.07
C ALA A 101 9.88 -1.01 2.80
N PHE A 102 9.64 0.29 2.94
CA PHE A 102 9.57 1.20 1.80
C PHE A 102 10.89 1.27 1.03
N GLN A 103 12.01 1.31 1.72
CA GLN A 103 13.33 1.30 1.08
C GLN A 103 13.57 0.00 0.30
N HIS A 104 13.09 -1.13 0.80
CA HIS A 104 13.13 -2.40 0.06
C HIS A 104 12.31 -2.32 -1.23
N ILE A 105 11.14 -1.72 -1.18
CA ILE A 105 10.29 -1.51 -2.37
C ILE A 105 11.01 -0.67 -3.41
N LEU A 106 11.63 0.43 -3.00
CA LEU A 106 12.37 1.30 -3.91
C LEU A 106 13.48 0.54 -4.63
N LYS A 107 14.20 -0.29 -3.90
CA LYS A 107 15.28 -1.10 -4.45
C LYS A 107 14.76 -2.19 -5.38
N ASP A 108 13.76 -2.95 -4.92
CA ASP A 108 13.23 -4.09 -5.68
C ASP A 108 12.59 -3.67 -6.99
N LEU A 109 11.89 -2.53 -6.99
CA LEU A 109 11.21 -2.01 -8.17
C LEU A 109 12.06 -1.01 -8.95
N ASN A 110 13.26 -0.69 -8.46
CA ASN A 110 14.17 0.27 -9.09
C ASN A 110 13.50 1.60 -9.39
N VAL A 111 12.89 2.19 -8.37
CA VAL A 111 12.20 3.48 -8.46
C VAL A 111 12.76 4.45 -7.43
N ASN A 112 12.58 5.74 -7.71
CA ASN A 112 12.97 6.80 -6.79
C ASN A 112 11.78 7.17 -5.89
N PRO A 113 12.02 7.76 -4.70
CA PRO A 113 10.94 8.18 -3.81
C PRO A 113 9.92 9.11 -4.48
N GLU A 114 10.35 9.97 -5.38
CA GLU A 114 9.48 10.91 -6.11
C GLU A 114 8.52 10.22 -7.06
N GLU A 115 8.75 8.95 -7.35
CA GLU A 115 7.92 8.13 -8.23
C GLU A 115 6.92 7.27 -7.45
N CYS A 116 6.84 7.45 -6.14
CA CYS A 116 6.01 6.66 -5.25
C CYS A 116 4.99 7.51 -4.50
N VAL A 117 3.83 6.92 -4.26
CA VAL A 117 2.82 7.44 -3.33
C VAL A 117 2.67 6.43 -2.21
N PHE A 118 2.62 6.89 -0.97
CA PHE A 118 2.33 6.06 0.19
C PHE A 118 1.04 6.54 0.84
N MET A 119 0.06 5.66 0.96
CA MET A 119 -1.20 5.92 1.62
C MET A 119 -1.21 5.20 2.97
N GLY A 120 -1.20 5.99 4.05
CA GLY A 120 -1.21 5.49 5.42
C GLY A 120 -2.09 6.35 6.32
N ASP A 121 -2.44 5.82 7.45
CA ASP A 121 -3.19 6.55 8.48
C ASP A 121 -2.26 7.23 9.54
#